data_326b9d51b5c99f19dc415f2768d682ef
#
_entry.id   326b9d51b5c99f19dc415f2768d682ef
#
_cell.length_a   1.000
_cell.length_b   1.000
_cell.length_c   1.000
_cell.angle_alpha   90.00
_cell.angle_beta   90.00
_cell.angle_gamma   90.00
#
_symmetry.space_group_name_H-M   'P 1'
#
loop_
_entity.id
_entity.type
_entity.pdbx_description
1 polymer ?
#
loop_
_entity_poly.entity_id
_entity_poly.type
_entity_poly.pdbx_seq_one_letter_code
_entity_poly.pdbx_strand_id
1 'polypeptide(L)'
;MWKKLIDFHNHVLPNIDDGSNSLEMSLDMLSYAAEQGITDVVNTVHYQHSKVETEDISFKRIKKEVNSLQTELDNHDIPIKLHCGAEVFFLPNLLEIKDDPLATFLNGKYMLIEFQVQKIPEIQKQQLFDLKMAGVTPIIAHPERYKPVQDDISIVVNWLEAGCIIQVDAGSPLGYLGSGAKAASERIIKNGWCQILGSDSHDNFRRNFCLQKAVRTVQEWI
;
A
#
# COMPACT_ATOMS: atom_id res chain seq x y z
N MET A 1 -20.53 -8.95 10.63
CA MET A 1 -19.83 -7.68 10.89
C MET A 1 -18.35 -8.02 11.17
N TRP A 2 -17.43 -7.54 10.36
CA TRP A 2 -16.00 -7.73 10.58
C TRP A 2 -15.63 -7.02 11.89
N LYS A 3 -14.99 -7.72 12.83
CA LYS A 3 -14.71 -7.12 14.14
C LYS A 3 -13.51 -6.17 14.11
N LYS A 4 -12.62 -6.29 13.13
CA LYS A 4 -11.43 -5.43 12.96
C LYS A 4 -10.93 -5.51 11.52
N LEU A 5 -10.72 -4.39 10.88
CA LEU A 5 -10.02 -4.27 9.61
C LEU A 5 -8.68 -3.54 9.85
N ILE A 6 -7.67 -3.93 9.08
CA ILE A 6 -6.38 -3.26 9.05
C ILE A 6 -6.18 -2.76 7.63
N ASP A 7 -5.92 -1.48 7.48
CA ASP A 7 -5.50 -0.93 6.19
C ASP A 7 -3.97 -0.88 6.11
N PHE A 8 -3.42 -1.52 5.10
CA PHE A 8 -1.98 -1.73 4.97
C PHE A 8 -1.32 -0.85 3.91
N HIS A 9 -2.08 0.02 3.23
CA HIS A 9 -1.56 0.90 2.19
C HIS A 9 -2.39 2.18 2.10
N ASN A 10 -1.79 3.30 2.48
CA ASN A 10 -2.41 4.63 2.44
C ASN A 10 -1.39 5.76 2.65
N HIS A 11 -1.78 6.99 2.31
CA HIS A 11 -0.96 8.20 2.35
C HIS A 11 -1.63 9.26 3.24
N VAL A 12 -1.80 8.95 4.52
CA VAL A 12 -2.58 9.78 5.46
C VAL A 12 -1.76 10.84 6.19
N LEU A 13 -0.41 10.81 6.12
CA LEU A 13 0.41 11.81 6.78
C LEU A 13 0.33 13.15 6.06
N PRO A 14 0.05 14.26 6.78
CA PRO A 14 -0.16 15.56 6.14
C PRO A 14 1.15 16.13 5.59
N ASN A 15 1.13 16.59 4.33
CA ASN A 15 2.25 17.28 3.67
C ASN A 15 3.57 16.49 3.61
N ILE A 16 3.50 15.17 3.48
CA ILE A 16 4.69 14.33 3.34
C ILE A 16 4.91 13.92 1.88
N ASP A 17 3.86 13.46 1.21
CA ASP A 17 3.90 12.98 -0.17
C ASP A 17 2.71 13.54 -0.98
N ASP A 18 2.22 12.83 -1.98
CA ASP A 18 1.07 13.24 -2.79
C ASP A 18 -0.30 12.83 -2.19
N GLY A 19 -0.30 12.40 -0.92
CA GLY A 19 -1.50 12.09 -0.15
C GLY A 19 -2.11 13.30 0.54
N SER A 20 -2.45 13.15 1.83
CA SER A 20 -3.07 14.22 2.61
C SER A 20 -2.24 15.51 2.62
N ASN A 21 -2.88 16.66 2.37
CA ASN A 21 -2.24 17.97 2.29
C ASN A 21 -2.47 18.84 3.54
N SER A 22 -3.16 18.32 4.55
CA SER A 22 -3.41 19.05 5.81
C SER A 22 -3.78 18.10 6.95
N LEU A 23 -3.58 18.55 8.19
CA LEU A 23 -4.02 17.82 9.37
C LEU A 23 -5.54 17.55 9.33
N GLU A 24 -6.33 18.54 8.94
CA GLU A 24 -7.78 18.43 8.83
C GLU A 24 -8.17 17.28 7.87
N MET A 25 -7.56 17.24 6.66
CA MET A 25 -7.79 16.16 5.71
C MET A 25 -7.40 14.80 6.28
N SER A 26 -6.27 14.69 6.98
CA SER A 26 -5.84 13.45 7.63
C SER A 26 -6.86 12.97 8.66
N LEU A 27 -7.37 13.87 9.49
CA LEU A 27 -8.39 13.57 10.50
C LEU A 27 -9.70 13.12 9.85
N ASP A 28 -10.16 13.79 8.79
CA ASP A 28 -11.34 13.41 8.02
C ASP A 28 -11.20 12.01 7.42
N MET A 29 -10.06 11.74 6.77
CA MET A 29 -9.77 10.42 6.19
C MET A 29 -9.80 9.32 7.25
N LEU A 30 -9.14 9.53 8.39
CA LEU A 30 -9.03 8.53 9.45
C LEU A 30 -10.33 8.37 10.25
N SER A 31 -11.12 9.43 10.43
CA SER A 31 -12.47 9.32 10.96
C SER A 31 -13.36 8.45 10.06
N TYR A 32 -13.32 8.69 8.75
CA TYR A 32 -14.04 7.86 7.78
C TYR A 32 -13.54 6.40 7.74
N ALA A 33 -12.24 6.18 7.93
CA ALA A 33 -11.70 4.83 8.07
C ALA A 33 -12.26 4.11 9.31
N ALA A 34 -12.34 4.81 10.45
CA ALA A 34 -12.90 4.26 11.69
C ALA A 34 -14.40 3.87 11.52
N GLU A 35 -15.18 4.67 10.81
CA GLU A 35 -16.60 4.36 10.49
C GLU A 35 -16.74 3.06 9.67
N GLN A 36 -15.72 2.69 8.89
CA GLN A 36 -15.68 1.43 8.14
C GLN A 36 -15.28 0.22 9.00
N GLY A 37 -14.91 0.43 10.27
CA GLY A 37 -14.43 -0.61 11.16
C GLY A 37 -12.92 -0.90 11.02
N ILE A 38 -12.18 0.00 10.39
CA ILE A 38 -10.71 -0.04 10.37
C ILE A 38 -10.23 0.40 11.75
N THR A 39 -9.35 -0.38 12.37
CA THR A 39 -8.80 -0.12 13.71
C THR A 39 -7.31 0.20 13.68
N ASP A 40 -6.63 -0.28 12.67
CA ASP A 40 -5.19 -0.11 12.49
C ASP A 40 -4.91 0.35 11.06
N VAL A 41 -4.08 1.37 10.92
CA VAL A 41 -3.67 1.96 9.65
C VAL A 41 -2.16 1.99 9.57
N VAL A 42 -1.60 1.26 8.62
CA VAL A 42 -0.16 1.31 8.32
C VAL A 42 0.05 2.38 7.28
N ASN A 43 0.51 3.56 7.71
CA ASN A 43 0.83 4.64 6.79
C ASN A 43 2.04 4.25 5.94
N THR A 44 1.93 4.39 4.62
CA THR A 44 2.95 3.96 3.65
C THR A 44 3.40 5.12 2.77
N VAL A 45 4.13 6.07 3.38
CA VAL A 45 4.69 7.20 2.61
C VAL A 45 5.50 6.71 1.42
N HIS A 46 5.45 7.43 0.31
CA HIS A 46 6.33 7.14 -0.81
C HIS A 46 7.80 7.22 -0.41
N TYR A 47 8.57 6.20 -0.75
CA TYR A 47 10.01 6.09 -0.52
C TYR A 47 10.74 5.90 -1.84
N GLN A 48 11.77 6.69 -2.10
CA GLN A 48 12.51 6.73 -3.38
C GLN A 48 11.66 7.14 -4.62
N HIS A 49 10.49 7.68 -4.42
CA HIS A 49 9.59 8.05 -5.52
C HIS A 49 9.82 9.50 -5.94
N SER A 50 9.70 9.78 -7.24
CA SER A 50 9.84 11.14 -7.81
C SER A 50 8.79 12.16 -7.34
N LYS A 51 7.75 11.69 -6.67
CA LYS A 51 6.70 12.54 -6.06
C LYS A 51 7.10 13.13 -4.72
N VAL A 52 8.20 12.68 -4.13
CA VAL A 52 8.70 13.15 -2.85
C VAL A 52 10.18 13.49 -2.93
N GLU A 53 10.61 14.49 -2.15
CA GLU A 53 12.03 14.80 -1.99
C GLU A 53 12.66 13.77 -1.04
N THR A 54 13.52 12.91 -1.57
CA THR A 54 14.12 11.78 -0.84
C THR A 54 14.93 12.21 0.38
N GLU A 55 15.52 13.41 0.36
CA GLU A 55 16.28 13.95 1.50
C GLU A 55 15.43 14.18 2.74
N ASP A 56 14.13 14.38 2.55
CA ASP A 56 13.17 14.60 3.62
C ASP A 56 12.56 13.32 4.18
N ILE A 57 12.74 12.16 3.55
CA ILE A 57 12.16 10.89 3.97
C ILE A 57 13.17 10.10 4.79
N SER A 58 12.97 10.05 6.12
CA SER A 58 13.73 9.21 7.03
C SER A 58 12.83 8.59 8.09
N PHE A 59 13.20 7.39 8.57
CA PHE A 59 12.44 6.71 9.63
C PHE A 59 12.18 7.59 10.84
N LYS A 60 13.19 8.35 11.29
CA LYS A 60 13.09 9.24 12.45
C LYS A 60 12.04 10.34 12.23
N ARG A 61 12.05 10.97 11.04
CA ARG A 61 11.07 12.00 10.70
C ARG A 61 9.68 11.41 10.59
N ILE A 62 9.49 10.36 9.78
CA ILE A 62 8.17 9.76 9.55
C ILE A 62 7.57 9.22 10.85
N LYS A 63 8.38 8.58 11.70
CA LYS A 63 7.92 8.14 13.01
C LYS A 63 7.46 9.30 13.90
N LYS A 64 8.13 10.45 13.85
CA LYS A 64 7.71 11.65 14.56
C LYS A 64 6.36 12.15 14.05
N GLU A 65 6.18 12.22 12.73
CA GLU A 65 4.91 12.68 12.12
C GLU A 65 3.76 11.70 12.42
N VAL A 66 4.00 10.39 12.35
CA VAL A 66 3.01 9.37 12.76
C VAL A 66 2.61 9.54 14.23
N ASN A 67 3.57 9.77 15.13
CA ASN A 67 3.26 10.00 16.54
C ASN A 67 2.50 11.31 16.78
N SER A 68 2.83 12.37 16.02
CA SER A 68 2.12 13.64 16.08
C SER A 68 0.66 13.47 15.63
N LEU A 69 0.44 12.80 14.49
CA LEU A 69 -0.91 12.52 14.00
C LEU A 69 -1.68 11.59 14.94
N GLN A 70 -1.02 10.59 15.56
CA GLN A 70 -1.68 9.74 16.57
C GLN A 70 -2.17 10.56 17.76
N THR A 71 -1.36 11.54 18.25
CA THR A 71 -1.79 12.44 19.33
C THR A 71 -3.05 13.22 18.95
N GLU A 72 -3.14 13.69 17.70
CA GLU A 72 -4.32 14.39 17.22
C GLU A 72 -5.54 13.47 17.09
N LEU A 73 -5.34 12.20 16.67
CA LEU A 73 -6.45 11.22 16.67
C LEU A 73 -6.97 10.95 18.08
N ASP A 74 -6.07 10.82 19.05
CA ASP A 74 -6.45 10.62 20.46
C ASP A 74 -7.20 11.83 21.01
N ASN A 75 -6.77 13.07 20.67
CA ASN A 75 -7.45 14.31 21.05
C ASN A 75 -8.86 14.45 20.47
N HIS A 76 -9.13 13.83 19.31
CA HIS A 76 -10.41 13.86 18.60
C HIS A 76 -11.24 12.59 18.80
N ASP A 77 -10.85 11.71 19.71
CA ASP A 77 -11.54 10.43 19.99
C ASP A 77 -11.69 9.53 18.73
N ILE A 78 -10.75 9.60 17.77
CA ILE A 78 -10.75 8.76 16.57
C ILE A 78 -10.04 7.44 16.91
N PRO A 79 -10.74 6.28 16.95
CA PRO A 79 -10.20 5.02 17.48
C PRO A 79 -9.35 4.26 16.45
N ILE A 80 -8.37 4.94 15.87
CA ILE A 80 -7.40 4.37 14.92
C ILE A 80 -6.03 4.32 15.56
N LYS A 81 -5.34 3.19 15.41
CA LYS A 81 -3.93 3.06 15.72
C LYS A 81 -3.10 3.19 14.45
N LEU A 82 -2.18 4.15 14.44
CA LEU A 82 -1.26 4.37 13.33
C LEU A 82 0.02 3.56 13.50
N HIS A 83 0.52 3.07 12.37
CA HIS A 83 1.80 2.39 12.25
C HIS A 83 2.63 3.06 11.15
N CYS A 84 3.97 3.01 11.31
CA CYS A 84 4.92 3.60 10.37
C CYS A 84 5.34 2.58 9.32
N GLY A 85 5.40 2.99 8.07
CA GLY A 85 5.88 2.20 6.94
C GLY A 85 6.07 3.05 5.70
N ALA A 86 6.47 2.42 4.61
CA ALA A 86 6.64 3.07 3.31
C ALA A 86 6.17 2.18 2.15
N GLU A 87 5.75 2.82 1.09
CA GLU A 87 5.66 2.26 -0.25
C GLU A 87 6.95 2.58 -1.00
N VAL A 88 7.76 1.55 -1.24
CA VAL A 88 9.07 1.70 -1.87
C VAL A 88 8.91 1.69 -3.39
N PHE A 89 9.21 2.81 -4.03
CA PHE A 89 9.30 2.83 -5.49
C PHE A 89 10.49 2.01 -5.96
N PHE A 90 10.27 1.10 -6.91
CA PHE A 90 11.30 0.19 -7.39
C PHE A 90 12.45 0.93 -8.05
N LEU A 91 13.62 0.82 -7.45
CA LEU A 91 14.93 1.10 -8.04
C LEU A 91 15.83 -0.13 -7.88
N PRO A 92 16.90 -0.30 -8.67
CA PRO A 92 17.75 -1.49 -8.60
C PRO A 92 18.73 -1.46 -7.41
N ASN A 93 18.25 -1.06 -6.23
CA ASN A 93 19.01 -0.92 -4.99
C ASN A 93 18.27 -1.50 -3.77
N LEU A 94 17.28 -2.39 -3.97
CA LEU A 94 16.43 -2.90 -2.90
C LEU A 94 17.23 -3.56 -1.76
N LEU A 95 18.34 -4.24 -2.09
CA LEU A 95 19.21 -4.83 -1.06
C LEU A 95 19.93 -3.79 -0.21
N GLU A 96 20.22 -2.63 -0.75
CA GLU A 96 20.94 -1.55 -0.04
C GLU A 96 20.05 -0.94 1.06
N ILE A 97 18.74 -0.89 0.81
CA ILE A 97 17.76 -0.28 1.71
C ILE A 97 17.01 -1.30 2.60
N LYS A 98 17.28 -2.60 2.47
CA LYS A 98 16.53 -3.65 3.19
C LYS A 98 16.58 -3.55 4.72
N ASP A 99 17.64 -2.93 5.24
CA ASP A 99 17.83 -2.74 6.68
C ASP A 99 17.31 -1.38 7.19
N ASP A 100 16.79 -0.53 6.28
CA ASP A 100 16.09 0.70 6.69
C ASP A 100 14.74 0.33 7.31
N PRO A 101 14.50 0.70 8.59
CA PRO A 101 13.26 0.38 9.28
C PRO A 101 12.01 1.10 8.73
N LEU A 102 12.20 2.09 7.83
CA LEU A 102 11.09 2.71 7.09
C LEU A 102 10.72 1.90 5.85
N ALA A 103 11.73 1.41 5.10
CA ALA A 103 11.52 0.66 3.87
C ALA A 103 10.96 -0.75 4.09
N THR A 104 11.01 -1.24 5.35
CA THR A 104 10.58 -2.60 5.68
C THR A 104 9.59 -2.65 6.83
N PHE A 105 8.77 -3.70 6.87
CA PHE A 105 7.79 -3.96 7.92
C PHE A 105 8.18 -5.16 8.78
N LEU A 106 7.61 -5.24 9.98
CA LEU A 106 7.75 -6.36 10.90
C LEU A 106 9.21 -6.78 11.13
N ASN A 107 10.04 -5.79 11.50
CA ASN A 107 11.47 -5.98 11.77
C ASN A 107 12.24 -6.52 10.55
N GLY A 108 12.07 -5.90 9.41
CA GLY A 108 12.82 -6.22 8.20
C GLY A 108 12.32 -7.43 7.41
N LYS A 109 11.11 -7.93 7.68
CA LYS A 109 10.61 -9.16 7.03
C LYS A 109 9.86 -8.94 5.73
N TYR A 110 9.30 -7.77 5.50
CA TYR A 110 8.49 -7.46 4.32
C TYR A 110 8.83 -6.07 3.78
N MET A 111 8.72 -5.90 2.48
CA MET A 111 8.88 -4.61 1.79
C MET A 111 7.74 -4.45 0.78
N LEU A 112 6.96 -3.35 0.90
CA LEU A 112 5.93 -2.99 -0.07
C LEU A 112 6.59 -2.26 -1.24
N ILE A 113 6.44 -2.81 -2.45
CA ILE A 113 7.18 -2.35 -3.63
C ILE A 113 6.19 -1.92 -4.72
N GLU A 114 6.32 -0.67 -5.17
CA GLU A 114 5.60 -0.11 -6.30
C GLU A 114 6.47 -0.08 -7.56
N PHE A 115 5.89 -0.43 -8.70
CA PHE A 115 6.51 -0.25 -10.02
C PHE A 115 5.89 0.91 -10.79
N GLN A 116 6.57 1.33 -11.84
CA GLN A 116 6.01 2.28 -12.79
C GLN A 116 4.78 1.69 -13.49
N VAL A 117 3.68 2.45 -13.55
CA VAL A 117 2.39 1.97 -14.12
C VAL A 117 2.54 1.45 -15.55
N GLN A 118 3.40 2.08 -16.36
CA GLN A 118 3.56 1.74 -17.78
C GLN A 118 4.67 0.72 -18.06
N LYS A 119 5.55 0.45 -17.08
CA LYS A 119 6.74 -0.36 -17.32
C LYS A 119 7.20 -1.11 -16.09
N ILE A 120 7.44 -2.40 -16.22
CA ILE A 120 8.09 -3.23 -15.21
C ILE A 120 9.50 -3.55 -15.72
N PRO A 121 10.58 -3.10 -15.04
CA PRO A 121 11.95 -3.37 -15.48
C PRO A 121 12.31 -4.85 -15.39
N GLU A 122 13.00 -5.40 -16.38
CA GLU A 122 13.45 -6.81 -16.38
C GLU A 122 14.32 -7.17 -15.19
N ILE A 123 15.16 -6.23 -14.73
CA ILE A 123 16.03 -6.41 -13.56
C ILE A 123 15.26 -6.72 -12.27
N GLN A 124 13.95 -6.42 -12.22
CA GLN A 124 13.13 -6.67 -11.04
C GLN A 124 13.14 -8.15 -10.62
N LYS A 125 13.20 -9.09 -11.57
CA LYS A 125 13.22 -10.53 -11.27
C LYS A 125 14.39 -10.89 -10.36
N GLN A 126 15.58 -10.41 -10.72
CA GLN A 126 16.79 -10.64 -9.92
C GLN A 126 16.72 -9.92 -8.58
N GLN A 127 16.29 -8.65 -8.56
CA GLN A 127 16.20 -7.86 -7.34
C GLN A 127 15.21 -8.45 -6.32
N LEU A 128 14.05 -8.91 -6.78
CA LEU A 128 13.05 -9.55 -5.91
C LEU A 128 13.55 -10.90 -5.36
N PHE A 129 14.24 -11.68 -6.20
CA PHE A 129 14.88 -12.92 -5.78
C PHE A 129 15.96 -12.66 -4.71
N ASP A 130 16.87 -11.72 -4.96
CA ASP A 130 17.95 -11.37 -4.04
C ASP A 130 17.40 -10.86 -2.70
N LEU A 131 16.35 -10.03 -2.74
CA LEU A 131 15.66 -9.54 -1.54
C LEU A 131 15.05 -10.70 -0.74
N LYS A 132 14.41 -11.65 -1.42
CA LYS A 132 13.85 -12.86 -0.81
C LYS A 132 14.93 -13.73 -0.17
N MET A 133 16.06 -13.93 -0.86
CA MET A 133 17.21 -14.67 -0.32
C MET A 133 17.85 -13.99 0.89
N ALA A 134 17.77 -12.67 0.96
CA ALA A 134 18.20 -11.89 2.13
C ALA A 134 17.20 -11.92 3.31
N GLY A 135 16.09 -12.66 3.19
CA GLY A 135 15.09 -12.85 4.24
C GLY A 135 13.95 -11.83 4.26
N VAL A 136 13.89 -10.94 3.26
CA VAL A 136 12.80 -9.96 3.11
C VAL A 136 11.82 -10.44 2.05
N THR A 137 10.56 -10.58 2.40
CA THR A 137 9.50 -10.98 1.46
C THR A 137 8.94 -9.75 0.75
N PRO A 138 9.05 -9.66 -0.59
CA PRO A 138 8.45 -8.56 -1.35
C PRO A 138 6.91 -8.65 -1.31
N ILE A 139 6.27 -7.51 -1.11
CA ILE A 139 4.83 -7.31 -1.33
C ILE A 139 4.70 -6.43 -2.56
N ILE A 140 4.08 -6.92 -3.62
CA ILE A 140 3.87 -6.13 -4.84
C ILE A 140 2.61 -5.29 -4.65
N ALA A 141 2.76 -3.97 -4.65
CA ALA A 141 1.68 -3.02 -4.52
C ALA A 141 0.83 -2.99 -5.80
N HIS A 142 -0.47 -3.03 -5.65
CA HIS A 142 -1.50 -2.82 -6.67
C HIS A 142 -1.12 -3.25 -8.11
N PRO A 143 -0.71 -4.53 -8.34
CA PRO A 143 -0.25 -5.00 -9.65
C PRO A 143 -1.29 -4.86 -10.76
N GLU A 144 -2.57 -4.86 -10.43
CA GLU A 144 -3.67 -4.67 -11.37
C GLU A 144 -3.69 -3.28 -12.04
N ARG A 145 -2.95 -2.31 -11.47
CA ARG A 145 -2.81 -0.96 -12.05
C ARG A 145 -1.71 -0.90 -13.12
N TYR A 146 -0.80 -1.87 -13.14
CA TYR A 146 0.29 -1.87 -14.11
C TYR A 146 -0.18 -2.32 -15.49
N LYS A 147 0.08 -1.49 -16.50
CA LYS A 147 -0.29 -1.81 -17.89
C LYS A 147 0.26 -3.17 -18.37
N PRO A 148 1.52 -3.53 -18.11
CA PRO A 148 2.02 -4.86 -18.46
C PRO A 148 1.22 -6.02 -17.84
N VAL A 149 0.73 -5.88 -16.60
CA VAL A 149 -0.08 -6.91 -15.92
C VAL A 149 -1.49 -6.98 -16.51
N GLN A 150 -2.06 -5.85 -16.90
CA GLN A 150 -3.37 -5.82 -17.58
C GLN A 150 -3.30 -6.52 -18.94
N ASP A 151 -2.16 -6.39 -19.64
CA ASP A 151 -1.93 -7.03 -20.93
C ASP A 151 -1.54 -8.51 -20.78
N ASP A 152 -0.75 -8.85 -19.77
CA ASP A 152 -0.32 -10.23 -19.47
C ASP A 152 -0.38 -10.52 -17.96
N ILE A 153 -1.45 -11.14 -17.51
CA ILE A 153 -1.67 -11.48 -16.11
C ILE A 153 -0.71 -12.55 -15.58
N SER A 154 0.01 -13.28 -16.45
CA SER A 154 0.99 -14.28 -16.03
C SER A 154 2.16 -13.69 -15.26
N ILE A 155 2.39 -12.38 -15.38
CA ILE A 155 3.38 -11.66 -14.58
C ILE A 155 3.11 -11.82 -13.08
N VAL A 156 1.83 -11.81 -12.66
CA VAL A 156 1.44 -12.02 -11.26
C VAL A 156 1.80 -13.43 -10.81
N VAL A 157 1.59 -14.44 -11.66
CA VAL A 157 1.96 -15.84 -11.36
C VAL A 157 3.46 -15.95 -11.14
N ASN A 158 4.27 -15.32 -12.01
CA ASN A 158 5.73 -15.34 -11.86
C ASN A 158 6.18 -14.70 -10.52
N TRP A 159 5.53 -13.65 -10.05
CA TRP A 159 5.82 -13.06 -8.73
C TRP A 159 5.43 -14.00 -7.58
N LEU A 160 4.27 -14.66 -7.68
CA LEU A 160 3.85 -15.63 -6.67
C LEU A 160 4.82 -16.83 -6.60
N GLU A 161 5.25 -17.36 -7.75
CA GLU A 161 6.25 -18.42 -7.83
C GLU A 161 7.60 -18.00 -7.26
N ALA A 162 7.97 -16.73 -7.40
CA ALA A 162 9.15 -16.14 -6.75
C ALA A 162 8.94 -15.90 -5.23
N GLY A 163 7.77 -16.20 -4.69
CA GLY A 163 7.45 -16.06 -3.26
C GLY A 163 7.09 -14.65 -2.83
N CYS A 164 6.67 -13.79 -3.78
CA CYS A 164 6.11 -12.48 -3.46
C CYS A 164 4.68 -12.59 -2.94
N ILE A 165 4.25 -11.58 -2.20
CA ILE A 165 2.86 -11.35 -1.77
C ILE A 165 2.24 -10.33 -2.73
N ILE A 166 0.97 -10.48 -3.04
CA ILE A 166 0.22 -9.58 -3.91
C ILE A 166 -0.76 -8.75 -3.07
N GLN A 167 -0.62 -7.45 -3.14
CA GLN A 167 -1.57 -6.50 -2.55
C GLN A 167 -2.37 -5.84 -3.67
N VAL A 168 -3.70 -5.98 -3.65
CA VAL A 168 -4.62 -5.34 -4.59
C VAL A 168 -5.17 -4.05 -3.96
N ASP A 169 -5.26 -2.97 -4.74
CA ASP A 169 -5.91 -1.72 -4.34
C ASP A 169 -7.43 -1.95 -4.21
N ALA A 170 -7.98 -1.58 -3.06
CA ALA A 170 -9.39 -1.75 -2.72
C ALA A 170 -10.35 -0.99 -3.67
N GLY A 171 -9.91 0.08 -4.30
CA GLY A 171 -10.66 0.83 -5.30
C GLY A 171 -10.78 0.10 -6.64
N SER A 172 -9.86 -0.80 -6.95
CA SER A 172 -9.84 -1.54 -8.21
C SER A 172 -11.06 -2.45 -8.39
N PRO A 173 -11.43 -3.33 -7.45
CA PRO A 173 -12.66 -4.13 -7.52
C PRO A 173 -13.92 -3.27 -7.66
N LEU A 174 -13.93 -2.09 -7.08
CA LEU A 174 -15.04 -1.15 -7.12
C LEU A 174 -15.12 -0.39 -8.47
N GLY A 175 -14.07 -0.49 -9.31
CA GLY A 175 -13.99 0.20 -10.60
C GLY A 175 -13.55 1.67 -10.52
N TYR A 176 -13.07 2.12 -9.36
CA TYR A 176 -12.64 3.52 -9.16
C TYR A 176 -11.38 3.86 -9.96
N LEU A 177 -10.58 2.86 -10.28
CA LEU A 177 -9.31 3.00 -11.01
C LEU A 177 -9.40 2.59 -12.49
N GLY A 178 -10.65 2.50 -13.02
CA GLY A 178 -10.91 2.20 -14.41
C GLY A 178 -11.14 0.71 -14.70
N SER A 179 -11.64 0.44 -15.92
CA SER A 179 -12.07 -0.91 -16.30
C SER A 179 -10.94 -1.93 -16.40
N GLY A 180 -9.74 -1.50 -16.81
CA GLY A 180 -8.57 -2.37 -16.91
C GLY A 180 -8.12 -2.87 -15.53
N ALA A 181 -7.98 -1.96 -14.55
CA ALA A 181 -7.63 -2.31 -13.18
C ALA A 181 -8.72 -3.19 -12.54
N LYS A 182 -10.00 -2.89 -12.77
CA LYS A 182 -11.11 -3.73 -12.29
C LYS A 182 -11.03 -5.15 -12.85
N ALA A 183 -10.88 -5.31 -14.15
CA ALA A 183 -10.81 -6.63 -14.79
C ALA A 183 -9.59 -7.43 -14.32
N ALA A 184 -8.42 -6.78 -14.18
CA ALA A 184 -7.22 -7.42 -13.66
C ALA A 184 -7.37 -7.81 -12.18
N SER A 185 -7.92 -6.92 -11.32
CA SER A 185 -8.17 -7.23 -9.91
C SER A 185 -9.14 -8.41 -9.75
N GLU A 186 -10.21 -8.47 -10.54
CA GLU A 186 -11.15 -9.59 -10.52
C GLU A 186 -10.46 -10.91 -10.86
N ARG A 187 -9.60 -10.93 -11.90
CA ARG A 187 -8.83 -12.13 -12.25
C ARG A 187 -7.86 -12.54 -11.14
N ILE A 188 -7.13 -11.58 -10.55
CA ILE A 188 -6.20 -11.85 -9.44
C ILE A 188 -6.94 -12.45 -8.25
N ILE A 189 -8.06 -11.86 -7.86
CA ILE A 189 -8.84 -12.29 -6.68
C ILE A 189 -9.49 -13.64 -6.90
N LYS A 190 -10.18 -13.86 -8.03
CA LYS A 190 -10.87 -15.12 -8.33
C LYS A 190 -9.93 -16.33 -8.47
N ASN A 191 -8.66 -16.09 -8.82
CA ASN A 191 -7.64 -17.13 -8.84
C ASN A 191 -6.97 -17.35 -7.47
N GLY A 192 -7.36 -16.63 -6.41
CA GLY A 192 -6.74 -16.74 -5.08
C GLY A 192 -5.33 -16.16 -5.00
N TRP A 193 -4.96 -15.26 -5.89
CA TRP A 193 -3.63 -14.68 -5.97
C TRP A 193 -3.45 -13.42 -5.12
N CYS A 194 -4.54 -12.85 -4.59
CA CYS A 194 -4.52 -11.68 -3.71
C CYS A 194 -4.40 -12.14 -2.25
N GLN A 195 -3.39 -11.67 -1.53
CA GLN A 195 -3.22 -11.92 -0.10
C GLN A 195 -3.61 -10.71 0.76
N ILE A 196 -3.54 -9.49 0.21
CA ILE A 196 -3.77 -8.25 0.94
C ILE A 196 -4.64 -7.31 0.09
N LEU A 197 -5.62 -6.67 0.72
CA LEU A 197 -6.27 -5.48 0.19
C LEU A 197 -5.75 -4.26 0.94
N GLY A 198 -5.39 -3.19 0.23
CA GLY A 198 -5.02 -1.90 0.79
C GLY A 198 -5.82 -0.79 0.11
N SER A 199 -6.15 0.27 0.81
CA SER A 199 -7.00 1.33 0.23
C SER A 199 -6.28 2.22 -0.75
N ASP A 200 -4.98 2.37 -0.60
CA ASP A 200 -4.16 3.36 -1.31
C ASP A 200 -4.80 4.77 -1.25
N SER A 201 -5.34 5.12 -0.07
CA SER A 201 -6.06 6.38 0.16
C SER A 201 -5.12 7.56 0.15
N HIS A 202 -5.51 8.63 -0.58
CA HIS A 202 -4.71 9.84 -0.74
C HIS A 202 -5.45 11.12 -0.32
N ASP A 203 -6.76 11.11 -0.32
CA ASP A 203 -7.57 12.28 -0.01
C ASP A 203 -8.91 11.89 0.63
N ASN A 204 -9.63 12.87 1.18
CA ASN A 204 -10.93 12.67 1.81
C ASN A 204 -12.11 12.72 0.81
N PHE A 205 -11.86 12.73 -0.49
CA PHE A 205 -12.89 12.97 -1.51
C PHE A 205 -12.92 11.91 -2.62
N ARG A 206 -11.85 11.77 -3.45
CA ARG A 206 -11.83 10.86 -4.61
C ARG A 206 -11.17 9.53 -4.31
N ARG A 207 -10.08 9.57 -3.56
CA ARG A 207 -9.27 8.41 -3.19
C ARG A 207 -9.28 8.25 -1.67
N ASN A 208 -10.48 8.17 -1.09
CA ASN A 208 -10.67 7.92 0.33
C ASN A 208 -10.70 6.42 0.63
N PHE A 209 -10.62 6.05 1.90
CA PHE A 209 -10.74 4.68 2.35
C PHE A 209 -12.00 4.00 1.78
N CYS A 210 -11.85 2.80 1.25
CA CYS A 210 -12.96 2.04 0.67
C CYS A 210 -12.90 0.54 1.01
N LEU A 211 -12.07 0.17 1.99
CA LEU A 211 -11.73 -1.21 2.29
C LEU A 211 -12.95 -2.06 2.64
N GLN A 212 -13.87 -1.55 3.47
CA GLN A 212 -15.08 -2.30 3.84
C GLN A 212 -15.95 -2.63 2.61
N LYS A 213 -16.11 -1.67 1.71
CA LYS A 213 -16.91 -1.86 0.47
C LYS A 213 -16.22 -2.85 -0.47
N ALA A 214 -14.90 -2.73 -0.62
CA ALA A 214 -14.11 -3.64 -1.44
C ALA A 214 -14.20 -5.08 -0.92
N VAL A 215 -14.05 -5.29 0.39
CA VAL A 215 -14.18 -6.62 1.00
C VAL A 215 -15.54 -7.24 0.72
N ARG A 216 -16.64 -6.48 0.82
CA ARG A 216 -17.98 -6.98 0.47
C ARG A 216 -18.08 -7.40 -0.99
N THR A 217 -17.58 -6.56 -1.90
CA THR A 217 -17.58 -6.86 -3.34
C THR A 217 -16.74 -8.12 -3.64
N VAL A 218 -15.57 -8.24 -3.04
CA VAL A 218 -14.67 -9.39 -3.22
C VAL A 218 -15.31 -10.68 -2.70
N GLN A 219 -16.03 -10.63 -1.59
CA GLN A 219 -16.76 -11.79 -1.04
C GLN A 219 -17.83 -12.33 -1.98
N GLU A 220 -18.40 -11.49 -2.83
CA GLU A 220 -19.38 -11.94 -3.85
C GLU A 220 -18.69 -12.69 -5.01
N TRP A 221 -17.36 -12.56 -5.15
CA TRP A 221 -16.61 -13.17 -6.23
C TRP A 221 -16.01 -14.54 -5.88
N ILE A 222 -15.87 -14.84 -4.57
CA ILE A 222 -15.24 -16.06 -4.03
C ILE A 222 -16.22 -16.84 -3.16
#